data_f2bcdde239737123934f6d8badea6937
#
_entry.id   f2bcdde239737123934f6d8badea6937
#
_cell.length_a   1.000
_cell.length_b   1.000
_cell.length_c   1.000
_cell.angle_alpha   90.00
_cell.angle_beta   90.00
_cell.angle_gamma   90.00
#
_symmetry.space_group_name_H-M   'P 1'
#
loop_
_entity.id
_entity.type
_entity.pdbx_description
1 polymer ?
#
loop_
_entity_poly.entity_id
_entity_poly.type
_entity_poly.pdbx_seq_one_letter_code
_entity_poly.pdbx_strand_id
1 'polypeptide(L)'
;MNYQETVEYLFTSTPVFEKIGAKAYKPGLDTMYKMDEHFGHPHNQYKCIHIAGTNGKGSSSHTLAAILQSQGYKVGLFTSPHLVDFRERIRVNGEMVSEEYVIDFVENNRKFFEPLHPSFFELTTMMAFQYFAEQKVDFAVIEVGLGGRLDSTNIIIPILSVITNISFDHTQFLGNTLGEIAGEKAGIIKPQIPVVIGEWNEETQPVFIKKAHEQNSPIHFAHATDADTNFELKGNYQKKNFCTISAAVECLKEEGIEIKDESIKNGFEHVCELTGLRGRWEKLNEHPLTICDTGHNLAGWEYLEPQIASVKADTKHIVFGMVDDKDVEHVMGLLEKLPKESTIFYWTQPSTKRAIPVDKLYGYAQKHGLNGTCYQTIAQAFNKAKANAKKDDFIFIGGSSYVVADLLSESF
;
A
#
# COMPACT_ATOMS: atom_id res chain seq x y z
N MET A 1 18.68 8.11 21.89
CA MET A 1 17.82 6.88 21.86
C MET A 1 18.48 5.86 20.95
N ASN A 2 18.28 4.55 21.19
CA ASN A 2 18.56 3.54 20.16
C ASN A 2 17.43 3.51 19.14
N TYR A 3 17.56 2.73 18.05
CA TYR A 3 16.56 2.66 16.99
C TYR A 3 15.18 2.21 17.49
N GLN A 4 15.12 1.17 18.30
CA GLN A 4 13.87 0.65 18.86
C GLN A 4 13.15 1.69 19.72
N GLU A 5 13.89 2.38 20.58
CA GLU A 5 13.37 3.47 21.41
C GLU A 5 12.87 4.64 20.56
N THR A 6 13.55 4.94 19.45
CA THR A 6 13.16 6.02 18.53
C THR A 6 11.86 5.66 17.80
N VAL A 7 11.75 4.44 17.31
CA VAL A 7 10.52 3.95 16.66
C VAL A 7 9.37 3.92 17.66
N GLU A 8 9.60 3.45 18.90
CA GLU A 8 8.59 3.48 19.95
C GLU A 8 8.16 4.91 20.29
N TYR A 9 9.10 5.86 20.35
CA TYR A 9 8.80 7.27 20.55
C TYR A 9 7.89 7.81 19.43
N LEU A 10 8.22 7.55 18.16
CA LEU A 10 7.37 7.95 17.03
C LEU A 10 5.95 7.38 17.15
N PHE A 11 5.82 6.12 17.58
CA PHE A 11 4.54 5.45 17.74
C PHE A 11 3.75 5.83 19.01
N THR A 12 4.38 6.40 20.02
CA THR A 12 3.73 6.69 21.32
C THR A 12 3.54 8.19 21.57
N SER A 13 4.45 9.02 21.06
CA SER A 13 4.44 10.46 21.29
C SER A 13 3.60 11.23 20.26
N THR A 14 3.13 10.54 19.21
CA THR A 14 2.31 11.13 18.14
C THR A 14 1.05 10.32 17.91
N PRO A 15 -0.05 10.94 17.44
CA PRO A 15 -1.24 10.19 17.01
C PRO A 15 -0.92 9.28 15.83
N VAL A 16 -1.10 7.97 15.99
CA VAL A 16 -0.79 6.95 14.96
C VAL A 16 -2.07 6.28 14.50
N PHE A 17 -2.36 6.34 13.20
CA PHE A 17 -3.57 5.75 12.62
C PHE A 17 -3.64 4.23 12.82
N GLU A 18 -2.53 3.53 12.69
CA GLU A 18 -2.45 2.08 12.91
C GLU A 18 -2.81 1.66 14.35
N LYS A 19 -2.63 2.55 15.33
CA LYS A 19 -2.94 2.25 16.75
C LYS A 19 -4.33 2.67 17.18
N ILE A 20 -4.78 3.85 16.78
CA ILE A 20 -6.02 4.47 17.30
C ILE A 20 -7.06 4.78 16.20
N GLY A 21 -6.79 4.36 14.97
CA GLY A 21 -7.71 4.52 13.83
C GLY A 21 -8.10 5.98 13.59
N ALA A 22 -9.38 6.20 13.39
CA ALA A 22 -9.97 7.51 13.07
C ALA A 22 -9.54 8.67 13.97
N LYS A 23 -9.27 8.42 15.24
CA LYS A 23 -8.88 9.45 16.22
C LYS A 23 -7.50 10.05 15.95
N ALA A 24 -6.66 9.39 15.17
CA ALA A 24 -5.34 9.91 14.79
C ALA A 24 -5.38 10.85 13.57
N TYR A 25 -6.51 10.90 12.85
CA TYR A 25 -6.64 11.75 11.67
C TYR A 25 -6.67 13.24 12.08
N LYS A 26 -5.69 13.98 11.62
CA LYS A 26 -5.56 15.43 11.83
C LYS A 26 -5.77 16.12 10.48
N PRO A 27 -6.96 16.67 10.22
CA PRO A 27 -7.21 17.34 8.95
C PRO A 27 -6.44 18.67 8.88
N GLY A 28 -5.86 18.95 7.70
CA GLY A 28 -5.14 20.19 7.43
C GLY A 28 -3.65 19.96 7.17
N LEU A 29 -3.02 20.94 6.55
CA LEU A 29 -1.62 20.90 6.14
C LEU A 29 -0.73 21.91 6.86
N ASP A 30 -1.28 22.66 7.83
CA ASP A 30 -0.56 23.77 8.51
C ASP A 30 0.72 23.28 9.20
N THR A 31 0.66 22.10 9.85
CA THR A 31 1.85 21.50 10.49
C THR A 31 2.88 21.12 9.45
N MET A 32 2.44 20.54 8.32
CA MET A 32 3.34 20.16 7.22
C MET A 32 4.02 21.38 6.61
N TYR A 33 3.30 22.48 6.35
CA TYR A 33 3.90 23.71 5.81
C TYR A 33 4.92 24.33 6.78
N LYS A 34 4.67 24.30 8.09
CA LYS A 34 5.64 24.80 9.08
C LYS A 34 6.89 23.95 9.14
N MET A 35 6.74 22.61 9.05
CA MET A 35 7.90 21.72 8.99
C MET A 35 8.66 21.89 7.67
N ASP A 36 7.97 21.98 6.56
CA ASP A 36 8.55 22.17 5.24
C ASP A 36 9.38 23.47 5.15
N GLU A 37 8.86 24.58 5.70
CA GLU A 37 9.59 25.83 5.82
C GLU A 37 10.86 25.68 6.69
N HIS A 38 10.74 25.00 7.83
CA HIS A 38 11.87 24.76 8.74
C HIS A 38 13.00 23.94 8.07
N PHE A 39 12.64 22.94 7.28
CA PHE A 39 13.61 22.11 6.56
C PHE A 39 14.04 22.71 5.20
N GLY A 40 13.56 23.91 4.84
CA GLY A 40 13.97 24.62 3.63
C GLY A 40 13.41 24.02 2.34
N HIS A 41 12.18 23.50 2.39
CA HIS A 41 11.44 22.94 1.24
C HIS A 41 12.18 21.81 0.52
N PRO A 42 12.52 20.71 1.22
CA PRO A 42 13.38 19.67 0.69
C PRO A 42 12.80 19.02 -0.57
N HIS A 43 11.47 18.89 -0.67
CA HIS A 43 10.78 18.32 -1.82
C HIS A 43 10.96 19.09 -3.14
N ASN A 44 11.47 20.33 -3.10
CA ASN A 44 11.77 21.12 -4.29
C ASN A 44 13.12 20.76 -4.94
N GLN A 45 13.93 19.91 -4.32
CA GLN A 45 15.27 19.56 -4.79
C GLN A 45 15.29 18.38 -5.78
N TYR A 46 14.15 17.74 -6.01
CA TYR A 46 14.02 16.57 -6.89
C TYR A 46 12.62 16.54 -7.55
N LYS A 47 12.47 15.73 -8.59
CA LYS A 47 11.17 15.57 -9.26
C LYS A 47 10.28 14.58 -8.49
N CYS A 48 9.05 14.97 -8.17
CA CYS A 48 8.10 14.09 -7.48
C CYS A 48 7.08 13.49 -8.45
N ILE A 49 6.68 12.24 -8.19
CA ILE A 49 5.52 11.59 -8.79
C ILE A 49 4.59 11.22 -7.62
N HIS A 50 3.34 11.67 -7.67
CA HIS A 50 2.39 11.56 -6.56
C HIS A 50 1.31 10.53 -6.86
N ILE A 51 1.17 9.50 -6.03
CA ILE A 51 0.28 8.36 -6.28
C ILE A 51 -0.79 8.26 -5.20
N ALA A 52 -2.06 8.45 -5.59
CA ALA A 52 -3.24 8.22 -4.77
C ALA A 52 -4.06 7.03 -5.29
N GLY A 53 -5.07 6.63 -4.54
CA GLY A 53 -6.00 5.56 -4.88
C GLY A 53 -6.55 4.86 -3.64
N THR A 54 -7.51 3.98 -3.80
CA THR A 54 -7.95 3.10 -2.71
C THR A 54 -7.01 1.90 -2.62
N ASN A 55 -6.95 1.09 -3.65
CA ASN A 55 -6.06 -0.06 -3.77
C ASN A 55 -5.00 0.18 -4.86
N GLY A 56 -3.93 -0.61 -4.87
CA GLY A 56 -2.90 -0.56 -5.90
C GLY A 56 -1.83 0.51 -5.73
N LYS A 57 -1.98 1.49 -4.84
CA LYS A 57 -0.99 2.56 -4.63
C LYS A 57 0.43 2.03 -4.43
N GLY A 58 0.64 1.20 -3.42
CA GLY A 58 1.96 0.64 -3.10
C GLY A 58 2.55 -0.16 -4.25
N SER A 59 1.76 -1.07 -4.88
CA SER A 59 2.21 -1.83 -6.06
C SER A 59 2.62 -0.90 -7.20
N SER A 60 1.81 0.12 -7.49
CA SER A 60 2.09 1.10 -8.55
C SER A 60 3.32 1.95 -8.22
N SER A 61 3.48 2.38 -6.97
CA SER A 61 4.64 3.15 -6.52
C SER A 61 5.94 2.35 -6.66
N HIS A 62 5.95 1.10 -6.20
CA HIS A 62 7.10 0.22 -6.33
C HIS A 62 7.43 -0.11 -7.78
N THR A 63 6.42 -0.42 -8.61
CA THR A 63 6.65 -0.73 -10.03
C THR A 63 7.23 0.48 -10.77
N LEU A 64 6.69 1.68 -10.55
CA LEU A 64 7.21 2.89 -11.19
C LEU A 64 8.63 3.21 -10.70
N ALA A 65 8.90 3.05 -9.40
CA ALA A 65 10.25 3.20 -8.87
C ALA A 65 11.22 2.19 -9.49
N ALA A 66 10.83 0.92 -9.65
CA ALA A 66 11.65 -0.11 -10.31
C ALA A 66 11.98 0.24 -11.76
N ILE A 67 11.02 0.78 -12.53
CA ILE A 67 11.24 1.21 -13.92
C ILE A 67 12.25 2.36 -13.98
N LEU A 68 12.08 3.38 -13.12
CA LEU A 68 12.99 4.52 -13.07
C LEU A 68 14.40 4.12 -12.60
N GLN A 69 14.51 3.22 -11.62
CA GLN A 69 15.81 2.65 -11.21
C GLN A 69 16.47 1.86 -12.33
N SER A 70 15.68 1.07 -13.08
CA SER A 70 16.18 0.31 -14.24
C SER A 70 16.70 1.22 -15.35
N GLN A 71 16.20 2.45 -15.45
CA GLN A 71 16.72 3.46 -16.36
C GLN A 71 18.06 4.07 -15.90
N GLY A 72 18.42 3.86 -14.62
CA GLY A 72 19.66 4.37 -14.02
C GLY A 72 19.47 5.63 -13.19
N TYR A 73 18.22 6.07 -12.94
CA TYR A 73 17.96 7.17 -12.03
C TYR A 73 18.12 6.76 -10.57
N LYS A 74 18.54 7.70 -9.73
CA LYS A 74 18.49 7.55 -8.27
C LYS A 74 17.08 7.88 -7.78
N VAL A 75 16.37 6.89 -7.25
CA VAL A 75 14.93 7.00 -6.96
C VAL A 75 14.66 6.85 -5.47
N GLY A 76 14.03 7.88 -4.89
CA GLY A 76 13.39 7.82 -3.60
C GLY A 76 11.99 7.19 -3.72
N LEU A 77 11.62 6.37 -2.76
CA LEU A 77 10.31 5.72 -2.69
C LEU A 77 9.75 5.89 -1.28
N PHE A 78 8.59 6.55 -1.17
CA PHE A 78 7.83 6.71 0.06
C PHE A 78 6.53 5.95 -0.04
N THR A 79 6.32 4.96 0.85
CA THR A 79 5.13 4.09 0.85
C THR A 79 4.59 3.86 2.26
N SER A 80 3.33 3.45 2.38
CA SER A 80 2.68 3.14 3.65
C SER A 80 1.50 2.17 3.51
N PRO A 81 1.21 1.41 4.58
CA PRO A 81 2.03 1.18 5.77
C PRO A 81 3.25 0.29 5.49
N HIS A 82 4.18 0.18 6.41
CA HIS A 82 5.20 -0.88 6.40
C HIS A 82 4.61 -2.21 6.87
N LEU A 83 5.29 -3.30 6.60
CA LEU A 83 4.91 -4.63 7.09
C LEU A 83 5.66 -4.98 8.38
N VAL A 84 6.97 -5.03 8.35
CA VAL A 84 7.80 -5.49 9.47
C VAL A 84 8.61 -4.35 10.09
N ASP A 85 9.36 -3.60 9.27
CA ASP A 85 10.27 -2.57 9.73
C ASP A 85 9.79 -1.17 9.30
N PHE A 86 9.81 -0.21 10.23
CA PHE A 86 9.46 1.19 9.95
C PHE A 86 10.19 1.75 8.72
N ARG A 87 11.45 1.39 8.52
CA ARG A 87 12.31 1.86 7.43
C ARG A 87 11.84 1.46 6.04
N GLU A 88 10.96 0.45 5.93
CA GLU A 88 10.33 0.08 4.66
C GLU A 88 9.59 1.24 4.00
N ARG A 89 9.14 2.22 4.80
CA ARG A 89 8.42 3.40 4.32
C ARG A 89 9.26 4.36 3.50
N ILE A 90 10.60 4.32 3.68
CA ILE A 90 11.54 5.28 3.09
C ILE A 90 12.70 4.51 2.48
N ARG A 91 12.76 4.47 1.16
CA ARG A 91 13.80 3.76 0.43
C ARG A 91 14.46 4.66 -0.61
N VAL A 92 15.72 4.38 -0.91
CA VAL A 92 16.44 4.96 -2.04
C VAL A 92 17.09 3.82 -2.83
N ASN A 93 16.74 3.67 -4.10
CA ASN A 93 17.17 2.55 -4.94
C ASN A 93 16.97 1.17 -4.27
N GLY A 94 15.80 0.96 -3.68
CA GLY A 94 15.44 -0.28 -3.00
C GLY A 94 15.96 -0.41 -1.56
N GLU A 95 17.02 0.29 -1.19
CA GLU A 95 17.60 0.25 0.14
C GLU A 95 16.80 1.09 1.13
N MET A 96 16.49 0.50 2.28
CA MET A 96 15.79 1.19 3.38
C MET A 96 16.69 2.29 3.98
N VAL A 97 16.07 3.39 4.42
CA VAL A 97 16.75 4.40 5.25
C VAL A 97 17.48 3.75 6.43
N SER A 98 18.67 4.24 6.78
CA SER A 98 19.43 3.63 7.88
C SER A 98 18.80 3.90 9.26
N GLU A 99 19.08 3.05 10.23
CA GLU A 99 18.62 3.24 11.62
C GLU A 99 19.19 4.53 12.22
N GLU A 100 20.46 4.81 11.93
CA GLU A 100 21.13 6.03 12.36
C GLU A 100 20.41 7.28 11.86
N TYR A 101 20.01 7.29 10.58
CA TYR A 101 19.29 8.44 10.04
C TYR A 101 17.95 8.68 10.75
N VAL A 102 17.20 7.62 11.03
CA VAL A 102 15.93 7.73 11.77
C VAL A 102 16.16 8.29 13.17
N ILE A 103 17.19 7.81 13.88
CA ILE A 103 17.57 8.30 15.21
C ILE A 103 17.96 9.78 15.13
N ASP A 104 18.87 10.13 14.24
CA ASP A 104 19.40 11.48 14.09
C ASP A 104 18.32 12.49 13.70
N PHE A 105 17.43 12.13 12.77
CA PHE A 105 16.30 12.99 12.38
C PHE A 105 15.43 13.34 13.58
N VAL A 106 15.08 12.35 14.40
CA VAL A 106 14.23 12.56 15.58
C VAL A 106 15.00 13.35 16.65
N GLU A 107 16.21 12.95 17.02
CA GLU A 107 16.96 13.59 18.12
C GLU A 107 17.31 15.05 17.81
N ASN A 108 17.73 15.32 16.59
CA ASN A 108 18.14 16.68 16.20
C ASN A 108 16.95 17.64 16.06
N ASN A 109 15.77 17.15 15.71
CA ASN A 109 14.64 17.98 15.36
C ASN A 109 13.47 17.96 16.37
N ARG A 110 13.49 17.06 17.38
CA ARG A 110 12.39 16.92 18.33
C ARG A 110 12.00 18.22 19.05
N LYS A 111 12.98 19.06 19.41
CA LYS A 111 12.73 20.36 20.07
C LYS A 111 11.91 21.31 19.18
N PHE A 112 12.04 21.19 17.86
CA PHE A 112 11.28 21.98 16.92
C PHE A 112 9.87 21.37 16.70
N PHE A 113 9.76 20.08 16.44
CA PHE A 113 8.47 19.52 16.06
C PHE A 113 7.56 19.17 17.24
N GLU A 114 8.07 18.87 18.45
CA GLU A 114 7.24 18.55 19.63
C GLU A 114 6.18 19.64 19.93
N PRO A 115 6.49 20.97 19.92
CA PRO A 115 5.48 22.00 20.12
C PRO A 115 4.42 22.11 19.02
N LEU A 116 4.67 21.55 17.83
CA LEU A 116 3.72 21.52 16.72
C LEU A 116 2.71 20.37 16.84
N HIS A 117 2.98 19.39 17.73
CA HIS A 117 2.19 18.17 17.90
C HIS A 117 1.87 17.48 16.56
N PRO A 118 2.87 17.15 15.73
CA PRO A 118 2.63 16.49 14.46
C PRO A 118 2.06 15.08 14.67
N SER A 119 1.34 14.60 13.67
CA SER A 119 1.00 13.17 13.61
C SER A 119 2.23 12.34 13.20
N PHE A 120 2.16 11.05 13.47
CA PHE A 120 3.16 10.09 13.01
C PHE A 120 3.40 10.19 11.49
N PHE A 121 2.32 10.33 10.71
CA PHE A 121 2.45 10.39 9.26
C PHE A 121 3.08 11.69 8.78
N GLU A 122 2.75 12.84 9.39
CA GLU A 122 3.41 14.12 9.11
C GLU A 122 4.92 14.05 9.36
N LEU A 123 5.35 13.49 10.50
CA LEU A 123 6.79 13.32 10.79
C LEU A 123 7.48 12.38 9.81
N THR A 124 6.85 11.25 9.50
CA THR A 124 7.42 10.26 8.59
C THR A 124 7.54 10.82 7.16
N THR A 125 6.53 11.60 6.73
CA THR A 125 6.54 12.27 5.42
C THR A 125 7.69 13.29 5.34
N MET A 126 7.86 14.12 6.36
CA MET A 126 8.94 15.11 6.36
C MET A 126 10.32 14.46 6.45
N MET A 127 10.47 13.38 7.24
CA MET A 127 11.69 12.57 7.29
C MET A 127 12.05 12.04 5.90
N ALA A 128 11.07 11.53 5.16
CA ALA A 128 11.27 11.03 3.80
C ALA A 128 11.72 12.16 2.85
N PHE A 129 11.06 13.30 2.88
CA PHE A 129 11.39 14.42 2.01
C PHE A 129 12.81 14.94 2.27
N GLN A 130 13.20 15.09 3.53
CA GLN A 130 14.55 15.50 3.91
C GLN A 130 15.58 14.46 3.49
N TYR A 131 15.32 13.17 3.74
CA TYR A 131 16.21 12.08 3.34
C TYR A 131 16.46 12.06 1.83
N PHE A 132 15.42 12.21 1.03
CA PHE A 132 15.54 12.21 -0.43
C PHE A 132 16.37 13.41 -0.94
N ALA A 133 16.21 14.58 -0.33
CA ALA A 133 17.03 15.76 -0.67
C ALA A 133 18.51 15.52 -0.32
N GLU A 134 18.82 15.02 0.88
CA GLU A 134 20.18 14.70 1.30
C GLU A 134 20.82 13.61 0.45
N GLN A 135 20.03 12.62 0.03
CA GLN A 135 20.45 11.56 -0.88
C GLN A 135 20.58 12.04 -2.34
N LYS A 136 20.14 13.25 -2.67
CA LYS A 136 20.15 13.84 -4.03
C LYS A 136 19.50 12.91 -5.04
N VAL A 137 18.29 12.45 -4.76
CA VAL A 137 17.55 11.61 -5.68
C VAL A 137 17.15 12.41 -6.93
N ASP A 138 17.09 11.76 -8.08
CA ASP A 138 16.58 12.36 -9.32
C ASP A 138 15.05 12.45 -9.28
N PHE A 139 14.43 11.38 -8.80
CA PHE A 139 12.98 11.24 -8.66
C PHE A 139 12.60 10.74 -7.27
N ALA A 140 11.43 11.17 -6.79
CA ALA A 140 10.79 10.58 -5.64
C ALA A 140 9.38 10.14 -6.01
N VAL A 141 9.07 8.85 -5.84
CA VAL A 141 7.73 8.29 -5.98
C VAL A 141 7.08 8.32 -4.61
N ILE A 142 6.02 9.13 -4.47
CA ILE A 142 5.38 9.45 -3.19
C ILE A 142 3.97 8.86 -3.16
N GLU A 143 3.74 7.88 -2.30
CA GLU A 143 2.42 7.32 -2.03
C GLU A 143 1.65 8.18 -1.03
N VAL A 144 0.41 8.51 -1.36
CA VAL A 144 -0.56 9.16 -0.46
C VAL A 144 -0.95 8.19 0.66
N GLY A 145 -0.94 8.66 1.90
CA GLY A 145 -1.35 7.84 3.04
C GLY A 145 -2.87 7.64 3.09
N LEU A 146 -3.65 8.74 3.07
CA LEU A 146 -5.11 8.71 3.17
C LEU A 146 -5.75 9.82 2.34
N GLY A 147 -6.72 9.45 1.48
CA GLY A 147 -7.44 10.41 0.66
C GLY A 147 -6.57 11.02 -0.43
N GLY A 148 -6.17 12.26 -0.27
CA GLY A 148 -5.29 13.01 -1.18
C GLY A 148 -5.28 14.50 -0.83
N ARG A 149 -6.42 15.18 -0.88
CA ARG A 149 -6.54 16.64 -0.72
C ARG A 149 -5.90 17.18 0.56
N LEU A 150 -6.08 16.52 1.68
CA LEU A 150 -5.56 16.89 3.01
C LEU A 150 -4.49 15.90 3.51
N ASP A 151 -3.95 15.07 2.62
CA ASP A 151 -2.87 14.17 2.97
C ASP A 151 -1.57 14.94 3.18
N SER A 152 -0.77 14.51 4.17
CA SER A 152 0.50 15.17 4.51
C SER A 152 1.47 15.26 3.33
N THR A 153 1.39 14.34 2.38
CA THR A 153 2.20 14.37 1.17
C THR A 153 1.80 15.45 0.17
N ASN A 154 0.58 16.02 0.30
CA ASN A 154 0.00 16.91 -0.72
C ASN A 154 0.54 18.36 -0.71
N ILE A 155 1.62 18.62 0.02
CA ILE A 155 2.36 19.89 -0.08
C ILE A 155 3.24 19.94 -1.32
N ILE A 156 3.53 18.80 -1.97
CA ILE A 156 4.39 18.73 -3.16
C ILE A 156 3.70 19.24 -4.42
N ILE A 157 4.50 19.68 -5.40
CA ILE A 157 4.09 19.89 -6.78
C ILE A 157 4.80 18.84 -7.63
N PRO A 158 4.10 17.75 -8.00
CA PRO A 158 4.72 16.66 -8.75
C PRO A 158 4.87 17.00 -10.23
N ILE A 159 5.64 16.21 -10.96
CA ILE A 159 5.67 16.24 -12.44
C ILE A 159 4.56 15.37 -13.06
N LEU A 160 3.98 14.46 -12.27
CA LEU A 160 2.88 13.57 -12.64
C LEU A 160 2.09 13.20 -11.39
N SER A 161 0.77 13.27 -11.47
CA SER A 161 -0.16 12.69 -10.50
C SER A 161 -0.76 11.40 -11.05
N VAL A 162 -0.91 10.37 -10.21
CA VAL A 162 -1.52 9.09 -10.59
C VAL A 162 -2.61 8.73 -9.58
N ILE A 163 -3.80 8.38 -10.05
CA ILE A 163 -4.89 7.88 -9.21
C ILE A 163 -5.23 6.47 -9.67
N THR A 164 -4.90 5.46 -8.86
CA THR A 164 -4.97 4.05 -9.27
C THR A 164 -6.40 3.56 -9.44
N ASN A 165 -7.22 3.67 -8.39
CA ASN A 165 -8.64 3.32 -8.44
C ASN A 165 -9.43 3.98 -7.30
N ILE A 166 -10.76 3.88 -7.39
CA ILE A 166 -11.69 4.32 -6.36
C ILE A 166 -12.57 3.14 -5.94
N SER A 167 -12.58 2.86 -4.65
CA SER A 167 -13.52 1.93 -4.02
C SER A 167 -13.82 2.38 -2.59
N PHE A 168 -14.83 1.77 -1.97
CA PHE A 168 -15.17 2.09 -0.58
C PHE A 168 -14.09 1.62 0.37
N ASP A 169 -13.44 2.55 1.01
CA ASP A 169 -12.57 2.38 2.16
C ASP A 169 -12.49 3.70 2.92
N HIS A 170 -12.28 3.65 4.23
CA HIS A 170 -12.19 4.84 5.09
C HIS A 170 -13.36 5.83 4.92
N THR A 171 -14.57 5.32 4.71
CA THR A 171 -15.76 6.12 4.40
C THR A 171 -16.08 7.18 5.45
N GLN A 172 -15.71 6.95 6.71
CA GLN A 172 -15.85 7.92 7.81
C GLN A 172 -15.05 9.23 7.60
N PHE A 173 -14.08 9.26 6.65
CA PHE A 173 -13.26 10.44 6.33
C PHE A 173 -13.41 10.92 4.90
N LEU A 174 -13.59 9.98 3.98
CA LEU A 174 -13.51 10.26 2.56
C LEU A 174 -14.88 10.45 1.91
N GLY A 175 -15.95 10.11 2.65
CA GLY A 175 -17.32 10.19 2.15
C GLY A 175 -17.98 8.82 1.95
N ASN A 176 -19.29 8.86 1.69
CA ASN A 176 -20.15 7.68 1.61
C ASN A 176 -20.51 7.30 0.16
N THR A 177 -19.99 8.03 -0.82
CA THR A 177 -20.15 7.77 -2.27
C THR A 177 -18.81 7.66 -2.95
N LEU A 178 -18.74 6.95 -4.08
CA LEU A 178 -17.51 6.86 -4.86
C LEU A 178 -17.09 8.23 -5.41
N GLY A 179 -18.05 9.10 -5.73
CA GLY A 179 -17.81 10.47 -6.17
C GLY A 179 -17.13 11.34 -5.10
N GLU A 180 -17.56 11.24 -3.82
CA GLU A 180 -16.91 11.94 -2.70
C GLU A 180 -15.47 11.44 -2.49
N ILE A 181 -15.27 10.12 -2.47
CA ILE A 181 -13.94 9.50 -2.34
C ILE A 181 -13.03 9.93 -3.51
N ALA A 182 -13.57 9.95 -4.74
CA ALA A 182 -12.85 10.43 -5.92
C ALA A 182 -12.45 11.91 -5.78
N GLY A 183 -13.33 12.74 -5.23
CA GLY A 183 -13.07 14.16 -4.96
C GLY A 183 -11.90 14.38 -4.00
N GLU A 184 -11.84 13.62 -2.91
CA GLU A 184 -10.71 13.66 -1.96
C GLU A 184 -9.38 13.24 -2.62
N LYS A 185 -9.41 12.16 -3.44
CA LYS A 185 -8.19 11.71 -4.14
C LYS A 185 -7.79 12.64 -5.28
N ALA A 186 -8.75 13.22 -6.00
CA ALA A 186 -8.52 14.24 -7.02
C ALA A 186 -7.84 15.51 -6.46
N GLY A 187 -7.80 15.70 -5.15
CA GLY A 187 -7.05 16.77 -4.50
C GLY A 187 -5.54 16.77 -4.77
N ILE A 188 -4.98 15.68 -5.29
CA ILE A 188 -3.56 15.63 -5.73
C ILE A 188 -3.35 16.18 -7.14
N ILE A 189 -4.40 16.47 -7.91
CA ILE A 189 -4.31 17.05 -9.24
C ILE A 189 -3.91 18.53 -9.08
N LYS A 190 -2.75 18.90 -9.61
CA LYS A 190 -2.14 20.21 -9.45
C LYS A 190 -2.22 21.04 -10.74
N PRO A 191 -2.16 22.38 -10.63
CA PRO A 191 -2.23 23.25 -11.81
C PRO A 191 -1.22 22.88 -12.89
N GLN A 192 -1.71 22.63 -14.11
CA GLN A 192 -0.92 22.32 -15.31
C GLN A 192 -0.07 21.03 -15.24
N ILE A 193 -0.22 20.24 -14.18
CA ILE A 193 0.48 18.96 -14.03
C ILE A 193 -0.38 17.84 -14.58
N PRO A 194 0.14 16.97 -15.45
CA PRO A 194 -0.63 15.84 -15.99
C PRO A 194 -1.07 14.88 -14.89
N VAL A 195 -2.24 14.27 -15.12
CA VAL A 195 -2.78 13.23 -14.24
C VAL A 195 -3.18 11.99 -15.02
N VAL A 196 -2.79 10.83 -14.50
CA VAL A 196 -3.22 9.51 -14.99
C VAL A 196 -4.26 8.93 -14.04
N ILE A 197 -5.40 8.50 -14.60
CA ILE A 197 -6.48 7.80 -13.90
C ILE A 197 -6.45 6.34 -14.32
N GLY A 198 -6.21 5.44 -13.38
CA GLY A 198 -6.10 4.00 -13.65
C GLY A 198 -7.45 3.35 -13.90
N GLU A 199 -8.31 3.34 -12.88
CA GLU A 199 -9.68 2.81 -13.01
C GLU A 199 -10.70 3.91 -12.73
N TRP A 200 -11.81 3.87 -13.46
CA TRP A 200 -12.89 4.85 -13.38
C TRP A 200 -14.22 4.21 -13.75
N ASN A 201 -15.31 4.85 -13.37
CA ASN A 201 -16.68 4.49 -13.71
C ASN A 201 -17.53 5.74 -13.95
N GLU A 202 -18.83 5.56 -14.25
CA GLU A 202 -19.76 6.66 -14.55
C GLU A 202 -19.90 7.68 -13.40
N GLU A 203 -19.69 7.27 -12.15
CA GLU A 203 -19.77 8.15 -10.98
C GLU A 203 -18.46 8.93 -10.75
N THR A 204 -17.30 8.30 -10.94
CA THR A 204 -15.99 8.88 -10.60
C THR A 204 -15.36 9.67 -11.75
N GLN A 205 -15.59 9.27 -13.00
CA GLN A 205 -15.01 9.92 -14.19
C GLN A 205 -15.33 11.41 -14.27
N PRO A 206 -16.59 11.86 -14.10
CA PRO A 206 -16.93 13.29 -14.15
C PRO A 206 -16.20 14.11 -13.09
N VAL A 207 -15.93 13.53 -11.91
CA VAL A 207 -15.20 14.19 -10.81
C VAL A 207 -13.76 14.49 -11.24
N PHE A 208 -13.08 13.52 -11.84
CA PHE A 208 -11.70 13.69 -12.32
C PHE A 208 -11.62 14.69 -13.48
N ILE A 209 -12.52 14.59 -14.46
CA ILE A 209 -12.57 15.52 -15.59
C ILE A 209 -12.80 16.95 -15.11
N LYS A 210 -13.75 17.16 -14.19
CA LYS A 210 -14.03 18.47 -13.61
C LYS A 210 -12.78 19.03 -12.91
N LYS A 211 -12.15 18.22 -12.05
CA LYS A 211 -10.97 18.67 -11.28
C LYS A 211 -9.77 18.97 -12.20
N ALA A 212 -9.52 18.14 -13.20
CA ALA A 212 -8.47 18.36 -14.18
C ALA A 212 -8.71 19.67 -14.98
N HIS A 213 -9.96 19.90 -15.40
CA HIS A 213 -10.33 21.15 -16.07
C HIS A 213 -10.13 22.38 -15.18
N GLU A 214 -10.54 22.32 -13.89
CA GLU A 214 -10.32 23.42 -12.93
C GLU A 214 -8.83 23.74 -12.74
N GLN A 215 -7.95 22.75 -12.90
CA GLN A 215 -6.50 22.90 -12.74
C GLN A 215 -5.77 23.11 -14.08
N ASN A 216 -6.47 23.14 -15.23
CA ASN A 216 -5.86 23.10 -16.55
C ASN A 216 -4.84 21.95 -16.69
N SER A 217 -5.12 20.81 -16.07
CA SER A 217 -4.27 19.63 -16.00
C SER A 217 -4.60 18.71 -17.18
N PRO A 218 -3.61 18.28 -17.98
CA PRO A 218 -3.83 17.17 -18.93
C PRO A 218 -4.28 15.92 -18.19
N ILE A 219 -5.35 15.27 -18.67
CA ILE A 219 -5.89 14.06 -18.04
C ILE A 219 -5.81 12.88 -19.00
N HIS A 220 -5.25 11.78 -18.54
CA HIS A 220 -5.08 10.53 -19.27
C HIS A 220 -5.80 9.41 -18.52
N PHE A 221 -6.65 8.67 -19.23
CA PHE A 221 -7.31 7.49 -18.68
C PHE A 221 -6.57 6.25 -19.16
N ALA A 222 -6.17 5.40 -18.22
CA ALA A 222 -5.51 4.14 -18.57
C ALA A 222 -6.49 3.22 -19.32
N HIS A 223 -6.01 2.65 -20.41
CA HIS A 223 -6.76 1.69 -21.21
C HIS A 223 -6.28 0.28 -20.95
N ALA A 224 -7.17 -0.70 -21.14
CA ALA A 224 -6.77 -2.09 -21.10
C ALA A 224 -5.72 -2.36 -22.19
N THR A 225 -4.55 -2.78 -21.76
CA THR A 225 -3.49 -3.29 -22.61
C THR A 225 -3.28 -4.76 -22.28
N ASP A 226 -2.74 -5.54 -23.22
CA ASP A 226 -2.33 -6.90 -22.92
C ASP A 226 -1.21 -6.81 -21.89
N ALA A 227 -1.53 -7.20 -20.64
CA ALA A 227 -0.55 -7.24 -19.58
C ALA A 227 0.57 -8.19 -19.99
N ASP A 228 1.82 -7.71 -19.93
CA ASP A 228 2.98 -8.55 -20.19
C ASP A 228 2.92 -9.77 -19.24
N THR A 229 3.01 -10.96 -19.82
CA THR A 229 3.01 -12.23 -19.08
C THR A 229 4.16 -12.33 -18.09
N ASN A 230 5.20 -11.50 -18.26
CA ASN A 230 6.40 -11.45 -17.43
C ASN A 230 6.31 -10.47 -16.26
N PHE A 231 5.21 -9.70 -16.11
CA PHE A 231 5.05 -8.86 -14.92
C PHE A 231 5.19 -9.69 -13.65
N GLU A 232 6.14 -9.32 -12.78
CA GLU A 232 6.49 -10.09 -11.58
C GLU A 232 5.31 -10.24 -10.60
N LEU A 233 4.49 -9.19 -10.46
CA LEU A 233 3.36 -9.18 -9.54
C LEU A 233 2.17 -9.97 -10.12
N LYS A 234 1.89 -11.16 -9.57
CA LYS A 234 0.95 -12.15 -10.14
C LYS A 234 -0.49 -12.07 -9.62
N GLY A 235 -0.83 -11.16 -8.70
CA GLY A 235 -2.22 -10.96 -8.29
C GLY A 235 -3.10 -10.53 -9.46
N ASN A 236 -4.32 -11.07 -9.57
CA ASN A 236 -5.23 -10.71 -10.69
C ASN A 236 -5.53 -9.20 -10.77
N TYR A 237 -5.57 -8.53 -9.63
CA TYR A 237 -5.71 -7.07 -9.53
C TYR A 237 -4.51 -6.30 -10.11
N GLN A 238 -3.34 -6.94 -10.24
CA GLN A 238 -2.14 -6.30 -10.77
C GLN A 238 -2.22 -5.97 -12.27
N LYS A 239 -3.12 -6.65 -13.01
CA LYS A 239 -3.38 -6.30 -14.41
C LYS A 239 -3.86 -4.85 -14.56
N LYS A 240 -4.65 -4.36 -13.61
CA LYS A 240 -5.12 -2.97 -13.59
C LYS A 240 -4.00 -2.00 -13.23
N ASN A 241 -3.17 -2.37 -12.25
CA ASN A 241 -1.99 -1.59 -11.89
C ASN A 241 -1.00 -1.53 -13.07
N PHE A 242 -0.81 -2.63 -13.80
CA PHE A 242 0.01 -2.66 -15.02
C PHE A 242 -0.45 -1.62 -16.03
N CYS A 243 -1.76 -1.59 -16.37
CA CYS A 243 -2.32 -0.61 -17.30
C CYS A 243 -2.10 0.83 -16.80
N THR A 244 -2.32 1.05 -15.50
CA THR A 244 -2.12 2.37 -14.87
C THR A 244 -0.67 2.83 -14.99
N ILE A 245 0.28 1.95 -14.71
CA ILE A 245 1.72 2.27 -14.76
C ILE A 245 2.19 2.45 -16.20
N SER A 246 1.70 1.63 -17.14
CA SER A 246 2.01 1.81 -18.56
C SER A 246 1.59 3.19 -19.04
N ALA A 247 0.38 3.64 -18.70
CA ALA A 247 -0.09 4.99 -19.01
C ALA A 247 0.76 6.08 -18.32
N ALA A 248 1.18 5.85 -17.06
CA ALA A 248 2.04 6.78 -16.33
C ALA A 248 3.43 6.91 -16.99
N VAL A 249 4.02 5.80 -17.44
CA VAL A 249 5.30 5.78 -18.14
C VAL A 249 5.22 6.53 -19.47
N GLU A 250 4.16 6.31 -20.25
CA GLU A 250 3.97 7.06 -21.51
C GLU A 250 3.82 8.56 -21.25
N CYS A 251 3.04 8.94 -20.24
CA CYS A 251 2.91 10.33 -19.84
C CYS A 251 4.26 10.95 -19.42
N LEU A 252 5.10 10.23 -18.66
CA LEU A 252 6.44 10.70 -18.31
C LEU A 252 7.34 10.86 -19.54
N LYS A 253 7.25 9.98 -20.54
CA LYS A 253 7.97 10.14 -21.81
C LYS A 253 7.52 11.38 -22.57
N GLU A 254 6.21 11.65 -22.60
CA GLU A 254 5.65 12.88 -23.20
C GLU A 254 6.15 14.15 -22.51
N GLU A 255 6.34 14.09 -21.19
CA GLU A 255 6.96 15.18 -20.39
C GLU A 255 8.51 15.23 -20.52
N GLY A 256 9.09 14.47 -21.44
CA GLY A 256 10.52 14.49 -21.76
C GLY A 256 11.43 13.71 -20.83
N ILE A 257 10.88 12.81 -20.01
CA ILE A 257 11.67 11.90 -19.18
C ILE A 257 12.14 10.71 -20.05
N GLU A 258 13.43 10.50 -20.14
CA GLU A 258 14.00 9.37 -20.89
C GLU A 258 13.73 8.06 -20.13
N ILE A 259 12.96 7.16 -20.74
CA ILE A 259 12.69 5.81 -20.21
C ILE A 259 12.72 4.85 -21.40
N LYS A 260 13.73 3.97 -21.46
CA LYS A 260 13.90 3.00 -22.52
C LYS A 260 12.99 1.80 -22.34
N ASP A 261 12.57 1.17 -23.43
CA ASP A 261 11.68 0.00 -23.37
C ASP A 261 12.32 -1.17 -22.62
N GLU A 262 13.64 -1.34 -22.69
CA GLU A 262 14.36 -2.32 -21.88
C GLU A 262 14.24 -2.04 -20.37
N SER A 263 14.31 -0.78 -19.97
CA SER A 263 14.16 -0.36 -18.57
C SER A 263 12.72 -0.55 -18.07
N ILE A 264 11.73 -0.32 -18.94
CA ILE A 264 10.31 -0.59 -18.63
C ILE A 264 10.14 -2.09 -18.39
N LYS A 265 10.63 -2.93 -19.31
CA LYS A 265 10.56 -4.38 -19.20
C LYS A 265 11.24 -4.86 -17.92
N ASN A 266 12.49 -4.46 -17.69
CA ASN A 266 13.25 -4.86 -16.50
C ASN A 266 12.53 -4.44 -15.21
N GLY A 267 11.98 -3.22 -15.15
CA GLY A 267 11.25 -2.74 -13.99
C GLY A 267 9.98 -3.53 -13.70
N PHE A 268 9.23 -3.97 -14.72
CA PHE A 268 8.08 -4.84 -14.53
C PHE A 268 8.46 -6.28 -14.11
N GLU A 269 9.56 -6.80 -14.60
CA GLU A 269 10.02 -8.17 -14.33
C GLU A 269 10.69 -8.33 -12.95
N HIS A 270 11.18 -7.23 -12.31
CA HIS A 270 12.01 -7.28 -11.10
C HIS A 270 11.56 -6.27 -10.02
N VAL A 271 10.26 -6.04 -9.86
CA VAL A 271 9.72 -5.06 -8.89
C VAL A 271 10.16 -5.36 -7.47
N CYS A 272 10.01 -6.62 -7.04
CA CYS A 272 10.31 -7.02 -5.67
C CYS A 272 11.81 -6.98 -5.38
N GLU A 273 12.63 -7.44 -6.34
CA GLU A 273 14.09 -7.41 -6.22
C GLU A 273 14.62 -5.97 -6.13
N LEU A 274 14.15 -5.10 -7.02
CA LEU A 274 14.62 -3.71 -7.13
C LEU A 274 14.12 -2.80 -6.01
N THR A 275 12.97 -3.12 -5.39
CA THR A 275 12.32 -2.19 -4.46
C THR A 275 11.98 -2.77 -3.09
N GLY A 276 12.12 -4.08 -2.90
CA GLY A 276 11.80 -4.76 -1.66
C GLY A 276 10.29 -4.84 -1.36
N LEU A 277 9.41 -4.81 -2.38
CA LEU A 277 7.98 -5.00 -2.21
C LEU A 277 7.66 -6.40 -1.70
N ARG A 278 6.83 -6.49 -0.65
CA ARG A 278 6.40 -7.76 -0.06
C ARG A 278 4.86 -7.84 0.04
N GLY A 279 4.33 -9.05 0.21
CA GLY A 279 2.94 -9.29 0.56
C GLY A 279 1.92 -9.00 -0.55
N ARG A 280 2.29 -9.17 -1.82
CA ARG A 280 1.38 -8.97 -2.97
C ARG A 280 1.30 -10.23 -3.82
N TRP A 281 0.44 -11.16 -3.43
CA TRP A 281 0.38 -12.51 -3.98
C TRP A 281 1.78 -13.16 -3.98
N GLU A 282 2.45 -12.98 -2.85
CA GLU A 282 3.85 -13.37 -2.68
C GLU A 282 3.96 -14.87 -2.44
N LYS A 283 4.79 -15.52 -3.27
CA LYS A 283 5.10 -16.95 -3.12
C LYS A 283 6.18 -17.13 -2.06
N LEU A 284 5.83 -17.80 -0.97
CA LEU A 284 6.74 -18.11 0.14
C LEU A 284 7.36 -19.50 0.01
N ASN A 285 6.65 -20.44 -0.62
CA ASN A 285 7.11 -21.81 -0.82
C ASN A 285 6.48 -22.43 -2.07
N GLU A 286 7.18 -23.37 -2.67
CA GLU A 286 6.75 -24.06 -3.91
C GLU A 286 5.91 -25.31 -3.62
N HIS A 287 6.26 -26.08 -2.58
CA HIS A 287 5.63 -27.36 -2.25
C HIS A 287 5.50 -27.56 -0.73
N PRO A 288 4.30 -27.49 -0.13
CA PRO A 288 3.06 -27.02 -0.76
C PRO A 288 3.18 -25.56 -1.23
N LEU A 289 2.50 -25.24 -2.33
CA LEU A 289 2.46 -23.87 -2.80
C LEU A 289 1.88 -22.99 -1.69
N THR A 290 2.67 -22.02 -1.24
CA THR A 290 2.31 -21.15 -0.13
C THR A 290 2.36 -19.69 -0.58
N ILE A 291 1.24 -18.99 -0.47
CA ILE A 291 1.07 -17.60 -0.91
C ILE A 291 0.59 -16.75 0.26
N CYS A 292 1.14 -15.53 0.39
CA CYS A 292 0.54 -14.50 1.25
C CYS A 292 0.12 -13.27 0.45
N ASP A 293 -0.94 -12.59 0.94
CA ASP A 293 -1.43 -11.35 0.35
C ASP A 293 -2.03 -10.42 1.41
N THR A 294 -1.73 -9.13 1.31
CA THR A 294 -2.18 -8.08 2.25
C THR A 294 -3.56 -7.53 1.95
N GLY A 295 -4.32 -8.09 1.01
CA GLY A 295 -5.69 -7.71 0.72
C GLY A 295 -6.56 -7.71 1.99
N HIS A 296 -7.21 -6.58 2.28
CA HIS A 296 -7.84 -6.33 3.58
C HIS A 296 -9.22 -5.67 3.50
N ASN A 297 -9.69 -5.33 2.30
CA ASN A 297 -11.01 -4.75 2.08
C ASN A 297 -11.81 -5.56 1.04
N LEU A 298 -13.11 -5.31 0.96
CA LEU A 298 -14.01 -6.05 0.07
C LEU A 298 -13.53 -6.04 -1.38
N ALA A 299 -13.18 -4.87 -1.91
CA ALA A 299 -12.72 -4.73 -3.29
C ALA A 299 -11.43 -5.53 -3.60
N GLY A 300 -10.52 -5.67 -2.62
CA GLY A 300 -9.36 -6.56 -2.75
C GLY A 300 -9.75 -8.03 -2.75
N TRP A 301 -10.69 -8.42 -1.89
CA TRP A 301 -11.17 -9.80 -1.78
C TRP A 301 -11.98 -10.25 -2.98
N GLU A 302 -12.66 -9.34 -3.72
CA GLU A 302 -13.32 -9.64 -4.99
C GLU A 302 -12.34 -10.16 -6.07
N TYR A 303 -11.05 -9.83 -5.96
CA TYR A 303 -9.99 -10.38 -6.82
C TYR A 303 -9.32 -11.62 -6.21
N LEU A 304 -9.10 -11.62 -4.88
CA LEU A 304 -8.38 -12.70 -4.20
C LEU A 304 -9.18 -14.00 -4.16
N GLU A 305 -10.49 -13.93 -3.87
CA GLU A 305 -11.33 -15.14 -3.79
C GLU A 305 -11.29 -15.93 -5.11
N PRO A 306 -11.61 -15.37 -6.29
CA PRO A 306 -11.55 -16.14 -7.54
C PRO A 306 -10.14 -16.62 -7.86
N GLN A 307 -9.11 -15.88 -7.49
CA GLN A 307 -7.73 -16.31 -7.70
C GLN A 307 -7.36 -17.49 -6.81
N ILE A 308 -7.72 -17.47 -5.52
CA ILE A 308 -7.57 -18.59 -4.60
C ILE A 308 -8.35 -19.81 -5.11
N ALA A 309 -9.60 -19.60 -5.55
CA ALA A 309 -10.44 -20.66 -6.11
C ALA A 309 -9.81 -21.34 -7.32
N SER A 310 -9.15 -20.53 -8.20
CA SER A 310 -8.54 -21.03 -9.45
C SER A 310 -7.24 -21.82 -9.26
N VAL A 311 -6.59 -21.74 -8.10
CA VAL A 311 -5.38 -22.53 -7.82
C VAL A 311 -5.71 -24.00 -7.81
N LYS A 312 -5.04 -24.77 -8.67
CA LYS A 312 -5.17 -26.25 -8.71
C LYS A 312 -4.44 -26.85 -7.51
N ALA A 313 -5.19 -27.44 -6.59
CA ALA A 313 -4.68 -28.10 -5.40
C ALA A 313 -5.71 -29.12 -4.90
N ASP A 314 -5.25 -30.18 -4.24
CA ASP A 314 -6.12 -31.19 -3.64
C ASP A 314 -6.89 -30.58 -2.46
N THR A 315 -6.19 -29.83 -1.62
CA THR A 315 -6.75 -29.11 -0.48
C THR A 315 -6.22 -27.68 -0.42
N LYS A 316 -7.09 -26.74 -0.11
CA LYS A 316 -6.75 -25.34 0.15
C LYS A 316 -6.78 -25.06 1.65
N HIS A 317 -5.65 -24.72 2.22
CA HIS A 317 -5.50 -24.34 3.63
C HIS A 317 -5.49 -22.82 3.72
N ILE A 318 -6.51 -22.23 4.33
CA ILE A 318 -6.69 -20.76 4.42
C ILE A 318 -6.42 -20.30 5.85
N VAL A 319 -5.29 -19.63 6.06
CA VAL A 319 -4.95 -18.94 7.31
C VAL A 319 -5.47 -17.52 7.22
N PHE A 320 -6.47 -17.19 8.05
CA PHE A 320 -7.23 -15.95 7.88
C PHE A 320 -7.45 -15.20 9.19
N GLY A 321 -7.15 -13.88 9.16
CA GLY A 321 -7.42 -12.95 10.25
C GLY A 321 -7.70 -11.54 9.74
N MET A 322 -8.50 -10.75 10.46
CA MET A 322 -8.89 -9.39 10.06
C MET A 322 -8.78 -8.38 11.21
N VAL A 323 -8.91 -7.10 10.86
CA VAL A 323 -9.05 -5.96 11.79
C VAL A 323 -10.49 -5.46 11.83
N ASP A 324 -10.89 -4.85 12.96
CA ASP A 324 -12.29 -4.56 13.32
C ASP A 324 -12.93 -3.36 12.55
N ASP A 325 -12.13 -2.61 11.78
CA ASP A 325 -12.61 -1.46 11.00
C ASP A 325 -12.91 -1.79 9.53
N LYS A 326 -13.03 -3.07 9.20
CA LYS A 326 -13.25 -3.56 7.83
C LYS A 326 -14.60 -4.27 7.70
N ASP A 327 -15.06 -4.40 6.47
CA ASP A 327 -16.33 -5.04 6.13
C ASP A 327 -16.22 -6.56 6.18
N VAL A 328 -16.24 -7.10 7.39
CA VAL A 328 -16.04 -8.52 7.67
C VAL A 328 -17.14 -9.38 7.09
N GLU A 329 -18.39 -8.94 7.21
CA GLU A 329 -19.57 -9.72 6.80
C GLU A 329 -19.54 -10.00 5.29
N HIS A 330 -19.26 -8.98 4.46
CA HIS A 330 -19.17 -9.19 3.02
C HIS A 330 -17.94 -9.99 2.60
N VAL A 331 -16.81 -9.86 3.30
CA VAL A 331 -15.63 -10.71 3.04
C VAL A 331 -15.92 -12.17 3.37
N MET A 332 -16.65 -12.46 4.47
CA MET A 332 -17.09 -13.83 4.77
C MET A 332 -17.99 -14.39 3.66
N GLY A 333 -18.89 -13.57 3.10
CA GLY A 333 -19.72 -13.94 1.94
C GLY A 333 -18.92 -14.28 0.68
N LEU A 334 -17.73 -13.68 0.49
CA LEU A 334 -16.81 -14.08 -0.57
C LEU A 334 -16.11 -15.40 -0.23
N LEU A 335 -15.59 -15.57 0.98
CA LEU A 335 -14.96 -16.82 1.40
C LEU A 335 -15.89 -18.03 1.31
N GLU A 336 -17.21 -17.83 1.47
CA GLU A 336 -18.22 -18.87 1.31
C GLU A 336 -18.26 -19.47 -0.11
N LYS A 337 -17.79 -18.73 -1.15
CA LYS A 337 -17.74 -19.18 -2.53
C LYS A 337 -16.60 -20.19 -2.79
N LEU A 338 -15.60 -20.26 -1.90
CA LEU A 338 -14.54 -21.25 -2.02
C LEU A 338 -15.08 -22.69 -1.92
N PRO A 339 -14.49 -23.66 -2.64
CA PRO A 339 -14.95 -25.05 -2.63
C PRO A 339 -14.94 -25.66 -1.22
N LYS A 340 -16.11 -25.85 -0.62
CA LYS A 340 -16.27 -26.26 0.79
C LYS A 340 -15.62 -27.62 1.11
N GLU A 341 -15.66 -28.57 0.17
CA GLU A 341 -15.14 -29.95 0.37
C GLU A 341 -13.60 -30.01 0.37
N SER A 342 -12.93 -29.05 -0.25
CA SER A 342 -11.48 -29.01 -0.38
C SER A 342 -10.84 -27.78 0.30
N THR A 343 -11.58 -27.02 1.11
CA THR A 343 -11.06 -25.84 1.82
C THR A 343 -11.10 -26.04 3.33
N ILE A 344 -9.97 -25.84 3.99
CA ILE A 344 -9.80 -25.91 5.45
C ILE A 344 -9.38 -24.53 5.95
N PHE A 345 -10.16 -23.97 6.89
CA PHE A 345 -9.88 -22.68 7.47
C PHE A 345 -9.13 -22.80 8.81
N TYR A 346 -8.13 -21.94 8.98
CA TYR A 346 -7.37 -21.72 10.20
C TYR A 346 -7.59 -20.26 10.61
N TRP A 347 -8.62 -20.06 11.43
CA TRP A 347 -9.00 -18.71 11.91
C TRP A 347 -7.99 -18.23 12.92
N THR A 348 -7.58 -16.98 12.79
CA THR A 348 -6.56 -16.40 13.68
C THR A 348 -6.75 -14.89 13.85
N GLN A 349 -5.91 -14.28 14.66
CA GLN A 349 -5.90 -12.83 14.88
C GLN A 349 -4.48 -12.30 14.79
N PRO A 350 -4.27 -11.13 14.15
CA PRO A 350 -2.97 -10.47 14.17
C PRO A 350 -2.66 -9.83 15.53
N SER A 351 -1.37 -9.57 15.78
CA SER A 351 -0.87 -9.04 17.08
C SER A 351 -1.25 -7.58 17.37
N THR A 352 -1.93 -6.89 16.45
CA THR A 352 -2.36 -5.50 16.63
C THR A 352 -3.57 -5.36 17.58
N LYS A 353 -3.64 -4.21 18.28
CA LYS A 353 -4.81 -3.85 19.10
C LYS A 353 -6.12 -3.68 18.31
N ARG A 354 -6.03 -3.54 16.99
CA ARG A 354 -7.16 -3.44 16.06
C ARG A 354 -7.67 -4.80 15.58
N ALA A 355 -7.02 -5.88 15.99
CA ALA A 355 -7.42 -7.23 15.58
C ALA A 355 -8.86 -7.54 16.00
N ILE A 356 -9.59 -8.20 15.14
CA ILE A 356 -10.81 -8.89 15.56
C ILE A 356 -10.38 -10.09 16.40
N PRO A 357 -10.81 -10.22 17.65
CA PRO A 357 -10.57 -11.43 18.43
C PRO A 357 -11.03 -12.66 17.67
N VAL A 358 -10.22 -13.71 17.65
CA VAL A 358 -10.46 -14.90 16.80
C VAL A 358 -11.83 -15.53 17.06
N ASP A 359 -12.31 -15.53 18.31
CA ASP A 359 -13.64 -16.07 18.64
C ASP A 359 -14.77 -15.25 18.01
N LYS A 360 -14.63 -13.90 17.97
CA LYS A 360 -15.57 -13.02 17.28
C LYS A 360 -15.53 -13.22 15.78
N LEU A 361 -14.32 -13.35 15.19
CA LEU A 361 -14.13 -13.62 13.77
C LEU A 361 -14.76 -14.97 13.37
N TYR A 362 -14.55 -16.01 14.18
CA TYR A 362 -15.16 -17.31 13.96
C TYR A 362 -16.70 -17.27 14.08
N GLY A 363 -17.24 -16.42 14.96
CA GLY A 363 -18.69 -16.18 15.03
C GLY A 363 -19.29 -15.63 13.73
N TYR A 364 -18.57 -14.75 13.01
CA TYR A 364 -18.95 -14.35 11.64
C TYR A 364 -18.85 -15.50 10.66
N ALA A 365 -17.75 -16.26 10.67
CA ALA A 365 -17.54 -17.40 9.80
C ALA A 365 -18.65 -18.47 9.93
N GLN A 366 -19.08 -18.77 11.17
CA GLN A 366 -20.14 -19.73 11.43
C GLN A 366 -21.49 -19.33 10.83
N LYS A 367 -21.83 -18.04 10.81
CA LYS A 367 -23.06 -17.53 10.18
C LYS A 367 -23.08 -17.81 8.66
N HIS A 368 -21.90 -17.85 8.05
CA HIS A 368 -21.72 -18.19 6.62
C HIS A 368 -21.46 -19.68 6.36
N GLY A 369 -21.61 -20.53 7.40
CA GLY A 369 -21.36 -21.97 7.28
C GLY A 369 -19.90 -22.33 7.01
N LEU A 370 -18.97 -21.44 7.34
CA LEU A 370 -17.53 -21.64 7.25
C LEU A 370 -17.02 -22.28 8.53
N ASN A 371 -16.59 -23.52 8.43
CA ASN A 371 -16.03 -24.27 9.56
C ASN A 371 -14.50 -24.14 9.57
N GLY A 372 -13.88 -24.36 10.74
CA GLY A 372 -12.43 -24.33 10.87
C GLY A 372 -12.00 -24.38 12.32
N THR A 373 -10.71 -24.23 12.55
CA THR A 373 -10.11 -24.23 13.89
C THR A 373 -9.53 -22.86 14.21
N CYS A 374 -9.74 -22.41 15.46
CA CYS A 374 -9.24 -21.12 15.95
C CYS A 374 -7.85 -21.25 16.57
N TYR A 375 -7.00 -20.27 16.30
CA TYR A 375 -5.64 -20.15 16.83
C TYR A 375 -5.39 -18.72 17.32
N GLN A 376 -4.70 -18.56 18.43
CA GLN A 376 -4.46 -17.26 19.04
C GLN A 376 -3.39 -16.42 18.30
N THR A 377 -2.52 -17.06 17.53
CA THR A 377 -1.46 -16.38 16.78
C THR A 377 -1.37 -16.91 15.34
N ILE A 378 -0.84 -16.05 14.45
CA ILE A 378 -0.58 -16.39 13.05
C ILE A 378 0.36 -17.60 12.96
N ALA A 379 1.44 -17.61 13.77
CA ALA A 379 2.40 -18.70 13.83
C ALA A 379 1.74 -20.05 14.15
N GLN A 380 0.88 -20.10 15.15
CA GLN A 380 0.15 -21.33 15.50
C GLN A 380 -0.71 -21.81 14.34
N ALA A 381 -1.49 -20.91 13.72
CA ALA A 381 -2.36 -21.22 12.60
C ALA A 381 -1.55 -21.70 11.38
N PHE A 382 -0.50 -20.99 11.01
CA PHE A 382 0.34 -21.34 9.88
C PHE A 382 1.12 -22.63 10.07
N ASN A 383 1.74 -22.85 11.24
CA ASN A 383 2.44 -24.09 11.55
C ASN A 383 1.48 -25.30 11.50
N LYS A 384 0.24 -25.11 11.96
CA LYS A 384 -0.76 -26.17 11.84
C LYS A 384 -1.20 -26.42 10.40
N ALA A 385 -1.38 -25.38 9.60
CA ALA A 385 -1.65 -25.49 8.18
C ALA A 385 -0.52 -26.25 7.46
N LYS A 386 0.76 -25.87 7.71
CA LYS A 386 1.94 -26.57 7.18
C LYS A 386 1.98 -28.06 7.58
N ALA A 387 1.69 -28.36 8.84
CA ALA A 387 1.71 -29.74 9.34
C ALA A 387 0.61 -30.63 8.73
N ASN A 388 -0.50 -30.02 8.32
CA ASN A 388 -1.63 -30.74 7.72
C ASN A 388 -1.51 -30.82 6.19
N ALA A 389 -0.79 -29.88 5.55
CA ALA A 389 -0.70 -29.78 4.10
C ALA A 389 0.21 -30.87 3.52
N LYS A 390 -0.20 -31.41 2.38
CA LYS A 390 0.59 -32.29 1.53
C LYS A 390 1.30 -31.50 0.42
N LYS A 391 2.17 -32.16 -0.32
CA LYS A 391 3.00 -31.53 -1.36
C LYS A 391 2.18 -30.78 -2.43
N ASP A 392 1.03 -31.33 -2.82
CA ASP A 392 0.18 -30.79 -3.90
C ASP A 392 -1.00 -29.97 -3.35
N ASP A 393 -0.98 -29.63 -2.06
CA ASP A 393 -1.91 -28.71 -1.43
C ASP A 393 -1.49 -27.25 -1.65
N PHE A 394 -2.41 -26.34 -1.33
CA PHE A 394 -2.20 -24.90 -1.39
C PHE A 394 -2.43 -24.28 -0.01
N ILE A 395 -1.52 -23.41 0.43
CA ILE A 395 -1.66 -22.62 1.65
C ILE A 395 -1.77 -21.16 1.27
N PHE A 396 -2.85 -20.50 1.69
CA PHE A 396 -3.01 -19.06 1.59
C PHE A 396 -3.02 -18.42 2.98
N ILE A 397 -2.30 -17.29 3.12
CA ILE A 397 -2.25 -16.53 4.37
C ILE A 397 -2.62 -15.07 4.07
N GLY A 398 -3.67 -14.54 4.72
CA GLY A 398 -4.10 -13.18 4.48
C GLY A 398 -5.31 -12.72 5.30
N GLY A 399 -6.01 -11.68 4.77
CA GLY A 399 -7.15 -11.01 5.39
C GLY A 399 -6.78 -9.65 5.97
N SER A 400 -5.50 -9.38 6.18
CA SER A 400 -5.02 -8.09 6.68
C SER A 400 -3.52 -7.94 6.42
N SER A 401 -3.03 -6.73 6.23
CA SER A 401 -1.59 -6.44 6.21
C SER A 401 -0.90 -6.85 7.52
N TYR A 402 -1.58 -6.77 8.65
CA TYR A 402 -1.04 -7.20 9.94
C TYR A 402 -0.85 -8.72 10.06
N VAL A 403 -1.72 -9.50 9.40
CA VAL A 403 -1.55 -10.97 9.32
C VAL A 403 -0.27 -11.32 8.56
N VAL A 404 -0.04 -10.63 7.44
CA VAL A 404 1.17 -10.84 6.63
C VAL A 404 2.40 -10.29 7.36
N ALA A 405 2.27 -9.16 8.07
CA ALA A 405 3.35 -8.60 8.88
C ALA A 405 3.82 -9.57 9.97
N ASP A 406 2.88 -10.13 10.75
CA ASP A 406 3.20 -11.13 11.79
C ASP A 406 3.85 -12.38 11.17
N LEU A 407 3.33 -12.83 10.02
CA LEU A 407 3.92 -13.96 9.30
C LEU A 407 5.37 -13.70 8.90
N LEU A 408 5.65 -12.53 8.30
CA LEU A 408 6.97 -12.20 7.77
C LEU A 408 7.98 -11.80 8.85
N SER A 409 7.53 -11.36 10.03
CA SER A 409 8.40 -11.04 11.17
C SER A 409 8.89 -12.29 11.91
N GLU A 410 8.20 -13.42 11.77
CA GLU A 410 8.68 -14.70 12.27
C GLU A 410 9.62 -15.30 11.21
N SER A 411 10.90 -15.43 11.55
CA SER A 411 11.90 -16.12 10.71
C SER A 411 11.49 -17.60 10.56
N PHE A 412 10.97 -17.97 9.40
CA PHE A 412 10.64 -19.36 9.06
C PHE A 412 11.79 -20.06 8.35
#